data_081cb3e0ef7d3f77eb09f1a772541dd1
#
_entry.id   081cb3e0ef7d3f77eb09f1a772541dd1
#
_cell.length_a   1.000
_cell.length_b   1.000
_cell.length_c   1.000
_cell.angle_alpha   90.00
_cell.angle_beta   90.00
_cell.angle_gamma   90.00
#
_symmetry.space_group_name_H-M   'P 1'
#
loop_
_entity.id
_entity.type
_entity.pdbx_description
1 polymer ?
#
loop_
_entity_poly.entity_id
_entity_poly.type
_entity_poly.pdbx_seq_one_letter_code
_entity_poly.pdbx_strand_id
1 'polypeptide(L)'
;MVEERDPHAEDSQVTKRTLVREALERAGLEPCVVQGEEELQAVAERLGSQPGVHTVAVVDRQGHLLGIIPMRLLVDDLFLRVAPEEFLADLKDTEGVEEFGRMSRAKTAADLMEEPAFATMDDTVRDAFARMHERKLEGLPIVDGEMKVVGYLDRLQLLRLWLKQHGRTG
;
A
#
# COMPACT_ATOMS: atom_id res chain seq x y z
N MET A 1 21.23 4.55 42.82
CA MET A 1 19.92 4.10 42.34
C MET A 1 20.10 3.63 40.90
N VAL A 2 20.21 2.34 40.74
CA VAL A 2 20.36 1.74 39.41
C VAL A 2 18.96 1.58 38.86
N GLU A 3 18.64 2.33 37.82
CA GLU A 3 17.42 2.14 37.08
C GLU A 3 17.48 0.76 36.42
N GLU A 4 16.71 -0.19 36.95
CA GLU A 4 16.56 -1.48 36.33
C GLU A 4 15.94 -1.26 34.94
N ARG A 5 16.74 -1.37 33.90
CA ARG A 5 16.24 -1.46 32.54
C ARG A 5 15.46 -2.77 32.45
N ASP A 6 14.16 -2.64 32.27
CA ASP A 6 13.31 -3.78 31.98
C ASP A 6 13.82 -4.46 30.70
N PRO A 7 14.36 -5.69 30.80
CA PRO A 7 14.88 -6.39 29.64
C PRO A 7 13.80 -6.68 28.58
N HIS A 8 12.52 -6.53 28.93
CA HIS A 8 11.41 -6.69 28.02
C HIS A 8 11.02 -5.39 27.29
N ALA A 9 11.52 -4.24 27.74
CA ALA A 9 11.23 -2.95 27.10
C ALA A 9 11.94 -2.79 25.75
N GLU A 10 13.12 -3.41 25.58
CA GLU A 10 13.83 -3.39 24.30
C GLU A 10 13.19 -4.31 23.24
N ASP A 11 12.51 -5.36 23.69
CA ASP A 11 11.82 -6.32 22.81
C ASP A 11 10.50 -5.76 22.25
N SER A 12 10.03 -4.63 22.76
CA SER A 12 8.76 -4.03 22.35
C SER A 12 8.89 -2.94 21.28
N GLN A 13 10.11 -2.53 20.91
CA GLN A 13 10.34 -1.48 19.92
C GLN A 13 10.47 -2.04 18.52
N VAL A 14 9.76 -1.43 17.57
CA VAL A 14 9.96 -1.75 16.15
C VAL A 14 11.29 -1.16 15.69
N THR A 15 12.17 -2.03 15.25
CA THR A 15 13.47 -1.70 14.69
C THR A 15 13.55 -2.19 13.25
N LYS A 16 14.65 -1.86 12.57
CA LYS A 16 14.89 -2.38 11.21
C LYS A 16 14.96 -3.93 11.15
N ARG A 17 15.25 -4.58 12.28
CA ARG A 17 15.34 -6.05 12.39
C ARG A 17 14.03 -6.71 12.78
N THR A 18 13.04 -5.94 13.16
CA THR A 18 11.71 -6.45 13.49
C THR A 18 11.13 -7.16 12.28
N LEU A 19 10.55 -8.32 12.50
CA LEU A 19 9.88 -9.06 11.43
C LEU A 19 8.56 -8.40 11.05
N VAL A 20 8.20 -8.52 9.79
CA VAL A 20 6.92 -8.01 9.28
C VAL A 20 5.74 -8.56 10.09
N ARG A 21 5.77 -9.84 10.49
CA ARG A 21 4.71 -10.42 11.32
C ARG A 21 4.48 -9.68 12.63
N GLU A 22 5.55 -9.23 13.27
CA GLU A 22 5.49 -8.47 14.52
C GLU A 22 4.96 -7.04 14.28
N ALA A 23 5.39 -6.41 13.20
CA ALA A 23 4.89 -5.09 12.81
C ALA A 23 3.41 -5.11 12.45
N LEU A 24 2.91 -6.18 11.83
CA LEU A 24 1.49 -6.34 11.52
C LEU A 24 0.61 -6.37 12.77
N GLU A 25 1.08 -7.01 13.85
CA GLU A 25 0.34 -7.06 15.10
C GLU A 25 0.15 -5.67 15.72
N ARG A 26 1.07 -4.74 15.46
CA ARG A 26 1.09 -3.40 16.08
C ARG A 26 0.53 -2.32 15.18
N ALA A 27 0.77 -2.41 13.89
CA ALA A 27 0.50 -1.34 12.92
C ALA A 27 -0.16 -1.86 11.63
N GLY A 28 -0.52 -3.15 11.57
CA GLY A 28 -1.16 -3.74 10.41
C GLY A 28 -2.57 -3.19 10.18
N LEU A 29 -2.93 -3.04 8.92
CA LEU A 29 -4.26 -2.66 8.49
C LEU A 29 -4.88 -3.79 7.67
N GLU A 30 -6.20 -3.79 7.58
CA GLU A 30 -6.90 -4.68 6.65
C GLU A 30 -6.49 -4.34 5.21
N PRO A 31 -6.05 -5.31 4.41
CA PRO A 31 -5.71 -5.04 3.02
C PRO A 31 -6.94 -4.74 2.19
N CYS A 32 -6.79 -3.85 1.21
CA CYS A 32 -7.79 -3.68 0.16
C CYS A 32 -7.52 -4.72 -0.93
N VAL A 33 -8.35 -5.74 -0.99
CA VAL A 33 -8.19 -6.88 -1.90
C VAL A 33 -9.34 -6.89 -2.92
N VAL A 34 -9.00 -6.94 -4.18
CA VAL A 34 -9.96 -6.99 -5.30
C VAL A 34 -9.58 -8.09 -6.27
N GLN A 35 -10.56 -8.57 -7.02
CA GLN A 35 -10.30 -9.49 -8.13
C GLN A 35 -10.02 -8.71 -9.41
N GLY A 36 -9.32 -9.35 -10.35
CA GLY A 36 -8.89 -8.69 -11.59
C GLY A 36 -10.04 -8.18 -12.48
N GLU A 37 -11.20 -8.83 -12.45
CA GLU A 37 -12.38 -8.44 -13.22
C GLU A 37 -13.21 -7.32 -12.59
N GLU A 38 -12.93 -6.89 -11.37
CA GLU A 38 -13.68 -5.79 -10.74
C GLU A 38 -13.45 -4.46 -11.46
N GLU A 39 -14.54 -3.71 -11.64
CA GLU A 39 -14.49 -2.40 -12.29
C GLU A 39 -13.75 -1.38 -11.41
N LEU A 40 -12.99 -0.49 -12.04
CA LEU A 40 -12.14 0.48 -11.34
C LEU A 40 -12.93 1.41 -10.42
N GLN A 41 -14.15 1.77 -10.79
CA GLN A 41 -14.99 2.59 -9.92
C GLN A 41 -15.33 1.85 -8.62
N ALA A 42 -15.67 0.57 -8.69
CA ALA A 42 -15.93 -0.25 -7.51
C ALA A 42 -14.65 -0.41 -6.64
N VAL A 43 -13.51 -0.57 -7.30
CA VAL A 43 -12.20 -0.61 -6.61
C VAL A 43 -11.94 0.69 -5.84
N ALA A 44 -12.20 1.84 -6.47
CA ALA A 44 -12.03 3.14 -5.84
C ALA A 44 -12.96 3.35 -4.65
N GLU A 45 -14.22 2.94 -4.76
CA GLU A 45 -15.19 3.00 -3.66
C GLU A 45 -14.73 2.14 -2.47
N ARG A 46 -14.23 0.94 -2.74
CA ARG A 46 -13.70 0.06 -1.70
C ARG A 46 -12.46 0.65 -1.04
N LEU A 47 -11.52 1.17 -1.82
CA LEU A 47 -10.32 1.83 -1.28
C LEU A 47 -10.68 3.06 -0.43
N GLY A 48 -11.65 3.85 -0.88
CA GLY A 48 -12.14 5.02 -0.15
C GLY A 48 -12.79 4.68 1.20
N SER A 49 -13.28 3.44 1.37
CA SER A 49 -13.85 2.97 2.63
C SER A 49 -12.80 2.41 3.61
N GLN A 50 -11.53 2.35 3.21
CA GLN A 50 -10.44 1.80 4.01
C GLN A 50 -9.35 2.85 4.26
N PRO A 51 -9.56 3.79 5.23
CA PRO A 51 -8.57 4.82 5.53
C PRO A 51 -7.21 4.24 5.92
N GLY A 52 -6.16 4.85 5.40
CA GLY A 52 -4.80 4.42 5.68
C GLY A 52 -4.24 3.38 4.70
N VAL A 53 -5.06 2.83 3.82
CA VAL A 53 -4.62 1.90 2.77
C VAL A 53 -4.39 2.68 1.48
N HIS A 54 -3.19 2.56 0.91
CA HIS A 54 -2.76 3.33 -0.28
C HIS A 54 -2.31 2.44 -1.44
N THR A 55 -2.42 1.14 -1.31
CA THR A 55 -2.09 0.18 -2.35
C THR A 55 -3.12 -0.94 -2.36
N VAL A 56 -3.76 -1.13 -3.49
CA VAL A 56 -4.75 -2.20 -3.69
C VAL A 56 -4.02 -3.48 -4.10
N ALA A 57 -4.37 -4.59 -3.50
CA ALA A 57 -3.91 -5.92 -3.90
C ALA A 57 -4.91 -6.53 -4.88
N VAL A 58 -4.46 -6.87 -6.07
CA VAL A 58 -5.26 -7.58 -7.06
C VAL A 58 -4.95 -9.07 -6.95
N VAL A 59 -5.96 -9.89 -6.75
CA VAL A 59 -5.82 -11.32 -6.49
C VAL A 59 -6.65 -12.14 -7.48
N ASP A 60 -6.30 -13.43 -7.60
CA ASP A 60 -7.14 -14.40 -8.28
C ASP A 60 -8.28 -14.87 -7.36
N ARG A 61 -9.09 -15.82 -7.84
CA ARG A 61 -10.24 -16.35 -7.09
C ARG A 61 -9.84 -17.12 -5.82
N GLN A 62 -8.60 -17.58 -5.74
CA GLN A 62 -8.07 -18.28 -4.58
C GLN A 62 -7.35 -17.35 -3.60
N GLY A 63 -7.23 -16.05 -3.92
CA GLY A 63 -6.59 -15.06 -3.08
C GLY A 63 -5.09 -14.87 -3.33
N HIS A 64 -4.54 -15.49 -4.39
CA HIS A 64 -3.13 -15.30 -4.75
C HIS A 64 -2.91 -13.92 -5.37
N LEU A 65 -1.84 -13.25 -4.94
CA LEU A 65 -1.49 -11.93 -5.44
C LEU A 65 -1.07 -11.97 -6.91
N LEU A 66 -1.78 -11.22 -7.76
CA LEU A 66 -1.49 -11.08 -9.18
C LEU A 66 -0.78 -9.78 -9.51
N GLY A 67 -1.11 -8.72 -8.81
CA GLY A 67 -0.57 -7.39 -9.04
C GLY A 67 -1.02 -6.42 -7.97
N ILE A 68 -0.60 -5.17 -8.12
CA ILE A 68 -0.98 -4.07 -7.24
C ILE A 68 -1.47 -2.87 -8.04
N ILE A 69 -2.32 -2.08 -7.42
CA ILE A 69 -2.71 -0.77 -7.94
C ILE A 69 -2.38 0.27 -6.86
N PRO A 70 -1.33 1.09 -7.05
CA PRO A 70 -1.09 2.22 -6.16
C PRO A 70 -2.27 3.20 -6.21
N MET A 71 -2.67 3.74 -5.07
CA MET A 71 -3.79 4.69 -4.98
C MET A 71 -3.63 5.84 -5.97
N ARG A 72 -2.42 6.37 -6.12
CA ARG A 72 -2.13 7.46 -7.05
C ARG A 72 -2.54 7.10 -8.50
N LEU A 73 -2.19 5.90 -8.94
CA LEU A 73 -2.52 5.45 -10.28
C LEU A 73 -4.02 5.32 -10.49
N LEU A 74 -4.73 4.78 -9.52
CA LEU A 74 -6.18 4.63 -9.55
C LEU A 74 -6.89 5.98 -9.56
N VAL A 75 -6.46 6.90 -8.69
CA VAL A 75 -7.03 8.25 -8.61
C VAL A 75 -6.80 9.00 -9.91
N ASP A 76 -5.60 8.99 -10.44
CA ASP A 76 -5.27 9.65 -11.70
C ASP A 76 -6.13 9.12 -12.85
N ASP A 77 -6.24 7.80 -12.99
CA ASP A 77 -7.05 7.18 -14.06
C ASP A 77 -8.53 7.58 -13.97
N LEU A 78 -9.12 7.46 -12.78
CA LEU A 78 -10.53 7.78 -12.58
C LEU A 78 -10.83 9.27 -12.62
N PHE A 79 -9.94 10.09 -12.06
CA PHE A 79 -10.10 11.55 -12.09
C PHE A 79 -10.22 12.07 -13.51
N LEU A 80 -9.41 11.52 -14.41
CA LEU A 80 -9.44 11.89 -15.83
C LEU A 80 -10.75 11.56 -16.54
N ARG A 81 -11.46 10.53 -16.06
CA ARG A 81 -12.73 10.11 -16.66
C ARG A 81 -13.91 10.90 -16.15
N VAL A 82 -13.87 11.35 -14.89
CA VAL A 82 -14.99 11.99 -14.23
C VAL A 82 -14.81 13.50 -14.06
N ALA A 83 -13.57 14.00 -14.20
CA ALA A 83 -13.30 15.42 -14.10
C ALA A 83 -13.96 16.20 -15.24
N PRO A 84 -14.56 17.36 -14.96
CA PRO A 84 -15.09 18.23 -16.02
C PRO A 84 -13.98 18.62 -17.01
N GLU A 85 -14.35 18.76 -18.30
CA GLU A 85 -13.43 19.14 -19.36
C GLU A 85 -12.63 20.44 -19.04
N GLU A 86 -13.23 21.32 -18.24
CA GLU A 86 -12.61 22.56 -17.79
C GLU A 86 -11.30 22.34 -17.04
N PHE A 87 -11.24 21.28 -16.20
CA PHE A 87 -10.02 20.91 -15.49
C PHE A 87 -8.99 20.24 -16.38
N LEU A 88 -9.44 19.57 -17.43
CA LEU A 88 -8.55 18.90 -18.38
C LEU A 88 -7.87 19.87 -19.34
N ALA A 89 -8.52 21.03 -19.60
CA ALA A 89 -7.99 22.06 -20.49
C ALA A 89 -6.72 22.72 -19.94
N ASP A 90 -6.57 22.80 -18.63
CA ASP A 90 -5.41 23.39 -17.96
C ASP A 90 -4.21 22.43 -17.85
N LEU A 91 -4.44 21.13 -18.09
CA LEU A 91 -3.41 20.09 -18.03
C LEU A 91 -2.73 19.81 -19.40
N LYS A 92 -2.81 20.74 -20.33
CA LYS A 92 -2.22 20.61 -21.69
C LYS A 92 -0.71 20.59 -21.67
N ASP A 93 -0.14 19.54 -21.10
CA ASP A 93 1.19 19.10 -21.40
C ASP A 93 1.08 17.92 -22.38
N THR A 94 1.72 18.03 -23.54
CA THR A 94 1.56 17.09 -24.65
C THR A 94 1.98 15.65 -24.32
N GLU A 95 2.84 15.44 -23.33
CA GLU A 95 3.23 14.12 -22.85
C GLU A 95 2.13 13.48 -21.96
N GLY A 96 1.41 14.29 -21.20
CA GLY A 96 0.29 13.84 -20.36
C GLY A 96 -0.87 13.28 -21.16
N VAL A 97 -1.15 13.84 -22.35
CA VAL A 97 -2.32 13.45 -23.17
C VAL A 97 -2.20 12.06 -23.79
N GLU A 98 -1.00 11.61 -24.15
CA GLU A 98 -0.80 10.25 -24.69
C GLU A 98 -0.88 9.18 -23.59
N GLU A 99 -0.27 9.44 -22.45
CA GLU A 99 -0.35 8.57 -21.27
C GLU A 99 -1.79 8.48 -20.75
N PHE A 100 -2.49 9.59 -20.76
CA PHE A 100 -3.92 9.72 -20.52
C PHE A 100 -4.77 8.82 -21.43
N GLY A 101 -4.52 8.81 -22.71
CA GLY A 101 -5.25 8.01 -23.66
C GLY A 101 -5.08 6.49 -23.43
N ARG A 102 -3.95 6.08 -22.87
CA ARG A 102 -3.68 4.69 -22.49
C ARG A 102 -4.39 4.32 -21.19
N MET A 103 -4.35 5.18 -20.19
CA MET A 103 -4.99 4.98 -18.89
C MET A 103 -6.52 4.97 -19.02
N SER A 104 -7.08 5.83 -19.86
CA SER A 104 -8.53 5.90 -20.07
C SER A 104 -9.16 4.65 -20.73
N ARG A 105 -8.35 3.69 -21.16
CA ARG A 105 -8.81 2.41 -21.73
C ARG A 105 -8.92 1.31 -20.68
N ALA A 106 -8.29 1.45 -19.54
CA ALA A 106 -8.40 0.48 -18.46
C ALA A 106 -9.84 0.51 -17.90
N LYS A 107 -10.49 -0.64 -17.77
CA LYS A 107 -11.84 -0.78 -17.24
C LYS A 107 -11.88 -1.55 -15.94
N THR A 108 -10.98 -2.51 -15.80
CA THR A 108 -10.92 -3.43 -14.67
C THR A 108 -9.61 -3.29 -13.92
N ALA A 109 -9.57 -3.86 -12.72
CA ALA A 109 -8.36 -3.91 -11.91
C ALA A 109 -7.20 -4.58 -12.66
N ALA A 110 -7.45 -5.65 -13.38
CA ALA A 110 -6.44 -6.35 -14.18
C ALA A 110 -5.85 -5.47 -15.29
N ASP A 111 -6.64 -4.58 -15.87
CA ASP A 111 -6.16 -3.67 -16.90
C ASP A 111 -5.19 -2.60 -16.36
N LEU A 112 -5.39 -2.18 -15.11
CA LEU A 112 -4.63 -1.10 -14.50
C LEU A 112 -3.48 -1.58 -13.61
N MET A 113 -3.53 -2.80 -13.09
CA MET A 113 -2.54 -3.31 -12.14
C MET A 113 -1.13 -3.30 -12.70
N GLU A 114 -0.19 -3.01 -11.82
CA GLU A 114 1.24 -3.15 -12.04
C GLU A 114 1.72 -4.52 -11.53
N GLU A 115 2.98 -4.86 -11.84
CA GLU A 115 3.63 -6.05 -11.28
C GLU A 115 3.52 -6.08 -9.76
N PRO A 116 3.34 -7.26 -9.17
CA PRO A 116 3.15 -7.35 -7.73
C PRO A 116 4.38 -6.87 -6.95
N ALA A 117 4.14 -6.06 -5.93
CA ALA A 117 5.10 -5.76 -4.89
C ALA A 117 4.48 -6.20 -3.56
N PHE A 118 5.26 -6.83 -2.73
CA PHE A 118 4.79 -7.43 -1.49
C PHE A 118 5.94 -7.66 -0.51
N ALA A 119 5.60 -7.95 0.73
CA ALA A 119 6.50 -8.51 1.71
C ALA A 119 5.89 -9.78 2.29
N THR A 120 6.73 -10.64 2.86
CA THR A 120 6.32 -11.85 3.55
C THR A 120 6.37 -11.66 5.06
N MET A 121 5.75 -12.57 5.80
CA MET A 121 5.76 -12.53 7.27
C MET A 121 7.16 -12.64 7.87
N ASP A 122 8.08 -13.29 7.15
CA ASP A 122 9.47 -13.52 7.59
C ASP A 122 10.45 -12.44 7.11
N ASP A 123 10.02 -11.54 6.25
CA ASP A 123 10.81 -10.36 5.89
C ASP A 123 10.95 -9.43 7.10
N THR A 124 12.01 -8.63 7.11
CA THR A 124 12.17 -7.57 8.11
C THR A 124 11.41 -6.30 7.68
N VAL A 125 11.13 -5.44 8.64
CA VAL A 125 10.57 -4.10 8.38
C VAL A 125 11.48 -3.31 7.44
N ARG A 126 12.80 -3.50 7.55
CA ARG A 126 13.77 -2.89 6.63
C ARG A 126 13.55 -3.34 5.19
N ASP A 127 13.35 -4.63 4.96
CA ASP A 127 13.13 -5.18 3.62
C ASP A 127 11.84 -4.63 3.00
N ALA A 128 10.77 -4.60 3.80
CA ALA A 128 9.50 -4.03 3.37
C ALA A 128 9.63 -2.54 3.02
N PHE A 129 10.31 -1.79 3.87
CA PHE A 129 10.54 -0.36 3.66
C PHE A 129 11.38 -0.09 2.40
N ALA A 130 12.42 -0.88 2.16
CA ALA A 130 13.25 -0.77 0.96
C ALA A 130 12.43 -1.00 -0.32
N ARG A 131 11.55 -1.99 -0.32
CA ARG A 131 10.64 -2.26 -1.46
C ARG A 131 9.67 -1.14 -1.70
N MET A 132 9.08 -0.56 -0.65
CA MET A 132 8.22 0.61 -0.76
C MET A 132 8.97 1.79 -1.37
N HIS A 133 10.20 2.02 -0.91
CA HIS A 133 11.03 3.12 -1.41
C HIS A 133 11.41 2.94 -2.88
N GLU A 134 11.86 1.77 -3.27
CA GLU A 134 12.24 1.45 -4.65
C GLU A 134 11.07 1.60 -5.64
N ARG A 135 9.90 1.14 -5.23
CA ARG A 135 8.68 1.17 -6.05
C ARG A 135 7.86 2.44 -5.85
N LYS A 136 8.28 3.37 -5.00
CA LYS A 136 7.55 4.61 -4.63
C LYS A 136 6.13 4.33 -4.16
N LEU A 137 6.00 3.34 -3.30
CA LEU A 137 4.74 2.93 -2.71
C LEU A 137 4.60 3.44 -1.27
N GLU A 138 3.39 3.78 -0.89
CA GLU A 138 3.08 4.16 0.48
C GLU A 138 2.82 2.95 1.39
N GLY A 139 2.51 1.82 0.82
CA GLY A 139 2.28 0.58 1.54
C GLY A 139 2.41 -0.65 0.68
N LEU A 140 2.48 -1.82 1.34
CA LEU A 140 2.62 -3.12 0.69
C LEU A 140 1.61 -4.12 1.24
N PRO A 141 1.01 -4.94 0.36
CA PRO A 141 0.34 -6.15 0.81
C PRO A 141 1.38 -7.13 1.37
N ILE A 142 0.98 -7.84 2.39
CA ILE A 142 1.77 -8.90 3.00
C ILE A 142 1.16 -10.24 2.61
N VAL A 143 1.99 -11.15 2.17
CA VAL A 143 1.56 -12.47 1.71
C VAL A 143 2.12 -13.58 2.58
N ASP A 144 1.44 -14.72 2.60
CA ASP A 144 1.90 -15.96 3.23
C ASP A 144 2.80 -16.76 2.27
N GLY A 145 3.21 -17.96 2.70
CA GLY A 145 4.04 -18.86 1.90
C GLY A 145 3.38 -19.38 0.62
N GLU A 146 2.08 -19.20 0.47
CA GLU A 146 1.31 -19.58 -0.73
C GLU A 146 0.95 -18.36 -1.60
N MET A 147 1.56 -17.21 -1.36
CA MET A 147 1.28 -15.95 -2.06
C MET A 147 -0.13 -15.39 -1.85
N LYS A 148 -0.82 -15.82 -0.80
CA LYS A 148 -2.12 -15.26 -0.42
C LYS A 148 -1.94 -14.01 0.43
N VAL A 149 -2.75 -13.00 0.16
CA VAL A 149 -2.70 -11.73 0.90
C VAL A 149 -3.27 -11.94 2.29
N VAL A 150 -2.47 -11.67 3.31
CA VAL A 150 -2.82 -11.86 4.73
C VAL A 150 -2.77 -10.58 5.55
N GLY A 151 -2.28 -9.48 4.99
CA GLY A 151 -2.18 -8.22 5.70
C GLY A 151 -1.71 -7.09 4.81
N TYR A 152 -1.53 -5.93 5.44
CA TYR A 152 -1.06 -4.72 4.78
C TYR A 152 -0.26 -3.86 5.76
N LEU A 153 0.89 -3.38 5.33
CA LEU A 153 1.70 -2.39 6.05
C LEU A 153 1.79 -1.09 5.27
N ASP A 154 1.55 0.02 5.97
CA ASP A 154 1.64 1.37 5.43
C ASP A 154 2.79 2.14 6.07
N ARG A 155 3.52 2.91 5.28
CA ARG A 155 4.65 3.71 5.76
C ARG A 155 4.24 4.71 6.84
N LEU A 156 3.09 5.32 6.68
CA LEU A 156 2.59 6.29 7.67
C LEU A 156 2.31 5.61 9.01
N GLN A 157 1.75 4.41 9.01
CA GLN A 157 1.49 3.67 10.25
C GLN A 157 2.80 3.28 10.95
N LEU A 158 3.81 2.87 10.19
CA LEU A 158 5.14 2.60 10.73
C LEU A 158 5.78 3.86 11.31
N LEU A 159 5.68 4.98 10.60
CA LEU A 159 6.19 6.27 11.09
C LEU A 159 5.49 6.68 12.39
N ARG A 160 4.18 6.57 12.46
CA ARG A 160 3.41 6.89 13.68
C ARG A 160 3.83 6.02 14.87
N LEU A 161 4.09 4.75 14.61
CA LEU A 161 4.59 3.84 15.64
C LEU A 161 5.96 4.26 16.16
N TRP A 162 6.88 4.62 15.26
CA TRP A 162 8.20 5.14 15.66
C TRP A 162 8.11 6.47 16.42
N LEU A 163 7.25 7.38 15.98
CA LEU A 163 7.05 8.66 16.67
C LEU A 163 6.54 8.46 18.10
N LYS A 164 5.66 7.49 18.32
CA LYS A 164 5.20 7.13 19.67
C LYS A 164 6.32 6.56 20.54
N GLN A 165 7.22 5.79 19.95
CA GLN A 165 8.36 5.19 20.66
C GLN A 165 9.42 6.23 21.04
N HIS A 166 9.66 7.23 20.19
CA HIS A 166 10.67 8.27 20.36
C HIS A 166 10.11 9.61 20.88
N GLY A 167 8.82 9.84 20.78
CA GLY A 167 8.17 11.11 21.12
C GLY A 167 7.91 11.32 22.62
N ARG A 168 8.37 10.43 23.50
CA ARG A 168 8.21 10.55 24.95
C ARG A 168 9.40 11.19 25.66
N THR A 169 10.41 11.60 24.93
CA THR A 169 11.55 12.35 25.46
C THR A 169 11.43 13.80 25.05
N GLY A 170 10.64 14.51 25.76
CA GLY A 170 10.53 15.96 25.61
C GLY A 170 10.13 16.58 26.92
#